data_56499d9502c6d3b2716248a086c752a6
#
_entry.id   56499d9502c6d3b2716248a086c752a6
#
_cell.length_a   1.000
_cell.length_b   1.000
_cell.length_c   1.000
_cell.angle_alpha   90.00
_cell.angle_beta   90.00
_cell.angle_gamma   90.00
#
_symmetry.space_group_name_H-M   'P 1'
#
loop_
_entity.id
_entity.type
_entity.pdbx_description
1 polymer ?
#
loop_
_entity_poly.entity_id
_entity_poly.type
_entity_poly.pdbx_seq_one_letter_code
_entity_poly.pdbx_strand_id
1 'polypeptide(L)'
;MEGAVADLPAYAATHGDFPAGLPVLREAIADRYTARGVPTMPEQIMVTTGAMGAIGAAARRLVGLGERVAVESPSYANVLELFRETGARLVPVALREGLGGWDMAGWRRVLRDAAPRMAYVMPDYHNPTGTLVGDEERRALVEAARAAGTVLVADETMAELTLDGEEPGVRPMAAFDRGGTVMTVGSASKAVWAGLRIGWVRSTPDVVRRLVSARAYLDLGSPVVDQLAVAWLLRGDGWEQALATRRVRARECRDDLAAALRQHIPEWDFTVPRGGMTMWVRTGEVSGSRVAVAGERLGVRVPSGPRFGVDGAFESFVRIPFTVSGPTAHEAATRLAAAAAVVASGGAPDEAASGLFVA
;
A
#
# COMPACT_ATOMS: atom_id res chain seq x y z
N MET A 1 -24.84 5.98 2.51
CA MET A 1 -24.83 6.58 1.15
C MET A 1 -25.89 7.67 1.01
N GLU A 2 -27.11 7.50 1.52
CA GLU A 2 -28.15 8.55 1.46
C GLU A 2 -27.72 9.89 2.06
N GLY A 3 -27.06 9.89 3.21
CA GLY A 3 -26.55 11.12 3.85
C GLY A 3 -25.46 11.86 3.05
N ALA A 4 -24.64 11.12 2.27
CA ALA A 4 -23.62 11.73 1.42
C ALA A 4 -24.24 12.45 0.20
N VAL A 5 -25.39 11.97 -0.28
CA VAL A 5 -26.09 12.56 -1.42
C VAL A 5 -26.86 13.81 -0.99
N ALA A 6 -27.20 13.95 0.29
CA ALA A 6 -27.93 15.12 0.79
C ALA A 6 -27.15 16.44 0.58
N ASP A 7 -25.84 16.42 0.64
CA ASP A 7 -24.98 17.59 0.44
C ASP A 7 -24.70 17.90 -1.05
N LEU A 8 -25.00 16.97 -1.96
CA LEU A 8 -24.70 17.09 -3.39
C LEU A 8 -25.30 18.35 -4.06
N PRO A 9 -26.55 18.77 -3.75
CA PRO A 9 -27.12 19.99 -4.36
C PRO A 9 -26.28 21.24 -4.16
N ALA A 10 -25.60 21.37 -3.02
CA ALA A 10 -24.74 22.52 -2.74
C ALA A 10 -23.52 22.58 -3.67
N TYR A 11 -23.00 21.41 -4.09
CA TYR A 11 -21.86 21.30 -4.99
C TYR A 11 -22.27 21.28 -6.47
N ALA A 12 -23.44 20.76 -6.79
CA ALA A 12 -23.97 20.74 -8.16
C ALA A 12 -24.20 22.14 -8.77
N ALA A 13 -24.35 23.17 -7.94
CA ALA A 13 -24.43 24.55 -8.36
C ALA A 13 -23.07 25.23 -8.61
N THR A 14 -21.93 24.50 -8.38
CA THR A 14 -20.57 24.99 -8.61
C THR A 14 -20.04 24.51 -9.96
N HIS A 15 -18.80 24.90 -10.31
CA HIS A 15 -18.12 24.36 -11.50
C HIS A 15 -17.79 22.88 -11.42
N GLY A 16 -17.87 22.24 -10.23
CA GLY A 16 -17.54 20.83 -10.00
C GLY A 16 -16.05 20.54 -9.86
N ASP A 17 -15.18 21.48 -10.18
CA ASP A 17 -13.73 21.32 -10.12
C ASP A 17 -13.19 21.69 -8.76
N PHE A 18 -12.68 20.70 -8.04
CA PHE A 18 -12.04 20.87 -6.74
C PHE A 18 -10.64 20.22 -6.76
N PRO A 19 -9.64 20.87 -7.35
CA PRO A 19 -8.32 20.27 -7.54
C PRO A 19 -7.62 19.88 -6.24
N ALA A 20 -7.85 20.59 -5.14
CA ALA A 20 -7.36 20.23 -3.83
C ALA A 20 -8.24 19.17 -3.11
N GLY A 21 -9.46 18.96 -3.61
CA GLY A 21 -10.53 18.20 -2.97
C GLY A 21 -11.52 19.09 -2.23
N LEU A 22 -12.68 18.51 -1.90
CA LEU A 22 -13.74 19.21 -1.18
C LEU A 22 -13.28 19.69 0.21
N PRO A 23 -13.59 20.92 0.63
CA PRO A 23 -13.22 21.42 1.96
C PRO A 23 -13.66 20.46 3.08
N VAL A 24 -14.91 20.02 3.06
CA VAL A 24 -15.48 19.10 4.05
C VAL A 24 -14.71 17.79 4.20
N LEU A 25 -14.16 17.26 3.11
CA LEU A 25 -13.34 16.03 3.16
C LEU A 25 -11.92 16.33 3.66
N ARG A 26 -11.33 17.44 3.22
CA ARG A 26 -9.99 17.87 3.68
C ARG A 26 -9.96 18.12 5.18
N GLU A 27 -11.00 18.77 5.72
CA GLU A 27 -11.21 18.98 7.16
C GLU A 27 -11.28 17.62 7.90
N ALA A 28 -12.18 16.72 7.46
CA ALA A 28 -12.34 15.42 8.11
C ALA A 28 -11.04 14.57 8.10
N ILE A 29 -10.26 14.63 7.02
CA ILE A 29 -8.95 13.96 6.96
C ILE A 29 -7.94 14.63 7.91
N ALA A 30 -7.92 15.97 7.97
CA ALA A 30 -7.04 16.72 8.86
C ALA A 30 -7.33 16.42 10.34
N ASP A 31 -8.60 16.36 10.72
CA ASP A 31 -9.04 15.98 12.07
C ASP A 31 -8.57 14.57 12.44
N ARG A 32 -8.66 13.62 11.50
CA ARG A 32 -8.20 12.25 11.71
C ARG A 32 -6.68 12.18 11.95
N TYR A 33 -5.86 12.92 11.22
CA TYR A 33 -4.42 13.01 11.50
C TYR A 33 -4.15 13.64 12.86
N THR A 34 -4.88 14.69 13.20
CA THR A 34 -4.76 15.38 14.49
C THR A 34 -5.10 14.44 15.64
N ALA A 35 -6.15 13.64 15.52
CA ALA A 35 -6.54 12.62 16.49
C ALA A 35 -5.46 11.53 16.64
N ARG A 36 -4.68 11.24 15.59
CA ARG A 36 -3.54 10.30 15.60
C ARG A 36 -2.22 10.95 16.04
N GLY A 37 -2.27 12.15 16.65
CA GLY A 37 -1.10 12.84 17.20
C GLY A 37 -0.27 13.62 16.16
N VAL A 38 -0.85 13.92 15.00
CA VAL A 38 -0.20 14.75 13.95
C VAL A 38 -1.06 15.98 13.67
N PRO A 39 -0.86 17.10 14.38
CA PRO A 39 -1.61 18.34 14.14
C PRO A 39 -1.59 18.69 12.64
N THR A 40 -2.77 18.79 12.06
CA THR A 40 -2.90 18.94 10.61
C THR A 40 -4.01 19.92 10.29
N MET A 41 -3.76 20.84 9.34
CA MET A 41 -4.74 21.79 8.81
C MET A 41 -5.23 21.31 7.44
N PRO A 42 -6.44 21.68 7.01
CA PRO A 42 -6.98 21.30 5.70
C PRO A 42 -6.08 21.70 4.52
N GLU A 43 -5.30 22.77 4.64
CA GLU A 43 -4.34 23.25 3.63
C GLU A 43 -3.17 22.29 3.42
N GLN A 44 -2.96 21.37 4.34
CA GLN A 44 -1.95 20.30 4.26
C GLN A 44 -2.46 19.06 3.54
N ILE A 45 -3.72 19.03 3.13
CA ILE A 45 -4.38 17.88 2.50
C ILE A 45 -4.70 18.19 1.04
N MET A 46 -4.32 17.28 0.13
CA MET A 46 -4.83 17.21 -1.24
C MET A 46 -5.50 15.84 -1.44
N VAL A 47 -6.78 15.84 -1.79
CA VAL A 47 -7.52 14.62 -2.14
C VAL A 47 -7.11 14.17 -3.54
N THR A 48 -6.98 12.87 -3.74
CA THR A 48 -6.52 12.27 -5.01
C THR A 48 -7.39 11.08 -5.41
N THR A 49 -7.27 10.65 -6.65
CA THR A 49 -7.94 9.44 -7.18
C THR A 49 -7.20 8.18 -6.70
N GLY A 50 -7.42 7.85 -5.41
CA GLY A 50 -6.74 6.77 -4.69
C GLY A 50 -5.26 7.09 -4.38
N ALA A 51 -4.61 6.20 -3.62
CA ALA A 51 -3.20 6.33 -3.26
C ALA A 51 -2.26 6.38 -4.47
N MET A 52 -2.54 5.62 -5.54
CA MET A 52 -1.71 5.64 -6.75
C MET A 52 -1.71 7.01 -7.43
N GLY A 53 -2.84 7.74 -7.40
CA GLY A 53 -2.90 9.14 -7.85
C GLY A 53 -2.01 10.05 -7.01
N ALA A 54 -1.98 9.84 -5.68
CA ALA A 54 -1.12 10.58 -4.76
C ALA A 54 0.38 10.32 -5.05
N ILE A 55 0.76 9.05 -5.17
CA ILE A 55 2.15 8.64 -5.41
C ILE A 55 2.60 9.11 -6.81
N GLY A 56 1.75 9.00 -7.82
CA GLY A 56 2.02 9.48 -9.18
C GLY A 56 2.22 10.99 -9.25
N ALA A 57 1.41 11.77 -8.54
CA ALA A 57 1.59 13.21 -8.43
C ALA A 57 2.90 13.58 -7.74
N ALA A 58 3.25 12.88 -6.64
CA ALA A 58 4.51 13.04 -5.94
C ALA A 58 5.71 12.72 -6.85
N ALA A 59 5.69 11.57 -7.52
CA ALA A 59 6.76 11.14 -8.41
C ALA A 59 7.01 12.16 -9.53
N ARG A 60 5.97 12.56 -10.25
CA ARG A 60 6.08 13.55 -11.34
C ARG A 60 6.60 14.90 -10.87
N ARG A 61 6.31 15.29 -9.62
CA ARG A 61 6.75 16.57 -9.07
C ARG A 61 8.17 16.54 -8.55
N LEU A 62 8.60 15.42 -8.00
CA LEU A 62 9.86 15.31 -7.27
C LEU A 62 10.98 14.67 -8.10
N VAL A 63 10.65 13.84 -9.08
CA VAL A 63 11.62 12.98 -9.77
C VAL A 63 11.68 13.34 -11.25
N GLY A 64 12.86 13.75 -11.69
CA GLY A 64 13.17 13.93 -13.11
C GLY A 64 13.73 12.64 -13.74
N LEU A 65 13.88 12.66 -15.07
CA LEU A 65 14.45 11.56 -15.82
C LEU A 65 15.86 11.22 -15.32
N GLY A 66 16.10 9.95 -14.99
CA GLY A 66 17.38 9.44 -14.50
C GLY A 66 17.69 9.77 -13.05
N GLU A 67 16.85 10.53 -12.34
CA GLU A 67 17.01 10.77 -10.91
C GLU A 67 16.74 9.50 -10.09
N ARG A 68 17.34 9.44 -8.91
CA ARG A 68 17.26 8.25 -8.04
C ARG A 68 16.06 8.31 -7.12
N VAL A 69 15.38 7.17 -7.00
CA VAL A 69 14.32 6.91 -6.03
C VAL A 69 14.72 5.71 -5.18
N ALA A 70 14.88 5.90 -3.88
CA ALA A 70 15.10 4.79 -2.97
C ALA A 70 13.77 4.08 -2.67
N VAL A 71 13.78 2.76 -2.69
CA VAL A 71 12.60 1.92 -2.45
C VAL A 71 12.95 0.76 -1.54
N GLU A 72 12.00 0.32 -0.74
CA GLU A 72 12.11 -0.95 -0.03
C GLU A 72 12.27 -2.11 -1.02
N SER A 73 12.95 -3.16 -0.61
CA SER A 73 13.10 -4.38 -1.43
C SER A 73 12.85 -5.61 -0.54
N PRO A 74 11.70 -6.30 -0.74
CA PRO A 74 10.66 -6.07 -1.76
C PRO A 74 9.86 -4.79 -1.53
N SER A 75 9.07 -4.34 -2.54
CA SER A 75 8.16 -3.21 -2.45
C SER A 75 6.90 -3.41 -3.30
N TYR A 76 5.94 -2.50 -3.23
CA TYR A 76 4.67 -2.62 -3.97
C TYR A 76 4.89 -2.56 -5.49
N ALA A 77 4.54 -3.65 -6.17
CA ALA A 77 4.81 -3.86 -7.59
C ALA A 77 4.37 -2.69 -8.49
N ASN A 78 3.13 -2.19 -8.29
CA ASN A 78 2.61 -1.13 -9.15
C ASN A 78 3.33 0.21 -8.95
N VAL A 79 3.88 0.44 -7.77
CA VAL A 79 4.68 1.66 -7.50
C VAL A 79 6.07 1.55 -8.11
N LEU A 80 6.69 0.37 -8.07
CA LEU A 80 7.95 0.12 -8.77
C LEU A 80 7.79 0.38 -10.28
N GLU A 81 6.71 -0.09 -10.88
CA GLU A 81 6.41 0.15 -12.29
C GLU A 81 6.16 1.62 -12.58
N LEU A 82 5.34 2.29 -11.78
CA LEU A 82 5.10 3.72 -11.91
C LEU A 82 6.40 4.53 -11.90
N PHE A 83 7.35 4.19 -11.01
CA PHE A 83 8.65 4.89 -10.99
C PHE A 83 9.51 4.57 -12.22
N ARG A 84 9.48 3.33 -12.74
CA ARG A 84 10.16 3.00 -14.00
C ARG A 84 9.58 3.82 -15.16
N GLU A 85 8.27 3.92 -15.26
CA GLU A 85 7.57 4.72 -16.28
C GLU A 85 7.90 6.22 -16.20
N THR A 86 8.24 6.75 -15.02
CA THR A 86 8.74 8.14 -14.90
C THR A 86 10.19 8.29 -15.31
N GLY A 87 10.87 7.21 -15.67
CA GLY A 87 12.29 7.19 -15.99
C GLY A 87 13.22 7.30 -14.79
N ALA A 88 12.72 7.02 -13.58
CA ALA A 88 13.51 7.01 -12.36
C ALA A 88 14.49 5.83 -12.33
N ARG A 89 15.63 6.02 -11.66
CA ARG A 89 16.55 4.95 -11.30
C ARG A 89 16.23 4.46 -9.88
N LEU A 90 15.72 3.24 -9.78
CA LEU A 90 15.39 2.64 -8.49
C LEU A 90 16.66 2.22 -7.75
N VAL A 91 16.73 2.57 -6.46
CA VAL A 91 17.80 2.17 -5.56
C VAL A 91 17.18 1.32 -4.44
N PRO A 92 17.31 -0.01 -4.49
CA PRO A 92 16.70 -0.89 -3.52
C PRO A 92 17.40 -0.83 -2.17
N VAL A 93 16.61 -0.85 -1.09
CA VAL A 93 17.07 -1.03 0.29
C VAL A 93 16.39 -2.28 0.84
N ALA A 94 17.17 -3.27 1.21
CA ALA A 94 16.64 -4.54 1.71
C ALA A 94 15.84 -4.33 3.02
N LEU A 95 14.77 -5.08 3.16
CA LEU A 95 14.13 -5.30 4.46
C LEU A 95 14.90 -6.37 5.23
N ARG A 96 14.83 -6.32 6.57
CA ARG A 96 15.30 -7.43 7.39
C ARG A 96 14.41 -8.64 7.18
N GLU A 97 14.98 -9.84 7.31
CA GLU A 97 14.24 -11.09 7.11
C GLU A 97 13.04 -11.23 8.07
N GLY A 98 12.04 -11.95 7.63
CA GLY A 98 10.77 -12.12 8.34
C GLY A 98 9.99 -10.82 8.44
N LEU A 99 9.47 -10.51 9.65
CA LEU A 99 8.81 -9.25 9.97
C LEU A 99 9.76 -8.26 10.68
N GLY A 100 11.06 -8.32 10.38
CA GLY A 100 12.11 -7.64 11.13
C GLY A 100 12.23 -6.13 10.90
N GLY A 101 11.45 -5.52 10.03
CA GLY A 101 11.45 -4.07 9.78
C GLY A 101 12.55 -3.62 8.80
N TRP A 102 12.99 -2.38 8.94
CA TRP A 102 13.96 -1.76 8.04
C TRP A 102 15.42 -2.09 8.38
N ASP A 103 16.26 -2.29 7.37
CA ASP A 103 17.72 -2.20 7.52
C ASP A 103 18.13 -0.72 7.61
N MET A 104 18.18 -0.18 8.82
CA MET A 104 18.54 1.22 9.05
C MET A 104 19.98 1.56 8.66
N ALA A 105 20.90 0.58 8.66
CA ALA A 105 22.26 0.78 8.19
C ALA A 105 22.28 0.94 6.66
N GLY A 106 21.55 0.08 5.96
CA GLY A 106 21.31 0.16 4.52
C GLY A 106 20.63 1.48 4.11
N TRP A 107 19.58 1.89 4.81
CA TRP A 107 18.90 3.18 4.56
C TRP A 107 19.86 4.37 4.70
N ARG A 108 20.61 4.47 5.80
CA ARG A 108 21.60 5.56 6.00
C ARG A 108 22.68 5.58 4.92
N ARG A 109 23.15 4.41 4.49
CA ARG A 109 24.12 4.29 3.39
C ARG A 109 23.54 4.77 2.07
N VAL A 110 22.35 4.31 1.69
CA VAL A 110 21.71 4.70 0.42
C VAL A 110 21.39 6.19 0.40
N LEU A 111 20.82 6.74 1.47
CA LEU A 111 20.52 8.17 1.58
C LEU A 111 21.78 9.03 1.42
N ARG A 112 22.90 8.64 2.02
CA ARG A 112 24.15 9.37 1.93
C ARG A 112 24.84 9.21 0.56
N ASP A 113 24.97 7.97 0.08
CA ASP A 113 25.85 7.64 -1.04
C ASP A 113 25.13 7.78 -2.40
N ALA A 114 23.83 7.44 -2.45
CA ALA A 114 23.03 7.60 -3.65
C ALA A 114 22.31 8.94 -3.73
N ALA A 115 22.13 9.66 -2.61
CA ALA A 115 21.43 10.93 -2.51
C ALA A 115 20.13 10.97 -3.33
N PRO A 116 19.16 10.06 -3.09
CA PRO A 116 17.94 9.98 -3.89
C PRO A 116 17.08 11.23 -3.69
N ARG A 117 16.39 11.68 -4.74
CA ARG A 117 15.44 12.80 -4.65
C ARG A 117 14.25 12.47 -3.79
N MET A 118 13.84 11.20 -3.83
CA MET A 118 12.68 10.67 -3.12
C MET A 118 12.99 9.27 -2.59
N ALA A 119 12.40 8.93 -1.46
CA ALA A 119 12.33 7.56 -0.97
C ALA A 119 10.86 7.20 -0.74
N TYR A 120 10.45 6.02 -1.20
CA TYR A 120 9.11 5.47 -0.99
C TYR A 120 9.17 4.34 0.03
N VAL A 121 8.34 4.43 1.06
CA VAL A 121 8.28 3.47 2.16
C VAL A 121 6.84 3.16 2.57
N MET A 122 6.60 1.92 3.00
CA MET A 122 5.34 1.43 3.56
C MET A 122 5.55 1.00 5.01
N PRO A 123 5.46 1.94 5.98
CA PRO A 123 5.77 1.67 7.38
C PRO A 123 4.73 0.78 8.08
N ASP A 124 3.53 0.68 7.52
CA ASP A 124 2.38 0.02 8.14
C ASP A 124 1.98 -1.21 7.34
N TYR A 125 2.13 -2.41 7.94
CA TYR A 125 1.72 -3.68 7.32
C TYR A 125 2.12 -3.77 5.85
N HIS A 126 3.40 -3.62 5.64
CA HIS A 126 4.08 -3.49 4.35
C HIS A 126 3.58 -4.50 3.30
N ASN A 127 3.30 -4.04 2.10
CA ASN A 127 2.98 -4.92 0.96
C ASN A 127 4.26 -5.16 0.12
N PRO A 128 4.79 -6.41 0.08
CA PRO A 128 4.07 -7.66 0.31
C PRO A 128 4.27 -8.33 1.69
N THR A 129 5.19 -7.89 2.53
CA THR A 129 5.71 -8.69 3.66
C THR A 129 4.83 -8.70 4.92
N GLY A 130 3.93 -7.74 5.08
CA GLY A 130 3.13 -7.57 6.29
C GLY A 130 3.88 -6.95 7.48
N THR A 131 5.10 -6.47 7.28
CA THR A 131 5.94 -5.84 8.30
C THR A 131 5.29 -4.56 8.83
N LEU A 132 5.35 -4.35 10.15
CA LEU A 132 5.02 -3.10 10.83
C LEU A 132 6.29 -2.51 11.42
N VAL A 133 6.60 -1.27 11.09
CA VAL A 133 7.80 -0.57 11.57
C VAL A 133 7.49 0.26 12.80
N GLY A 134 8.32 0.17 13.82
CA GLY A 134 8.15 0.88 15.10
C GLY A 134 8.55 2.35 15.04
N ASP A 135 8.18 3.09 16.08
CA ASP A 135 8.41 4.54 16.22
C ASP A 135 9.89 4.94 16.15
N GLU A 136 10.77 4.12 16.72
CA GLU A 136 12.21 4.40 16.74
C GLU A 136 12.80 4.38 15.32
N GLU A 137 12.49 3.37 14.54
CA GLU A 137 12.96 3.25 13.16
C GLU A 137 12.33 4.35 12.27
N ARG A 138 11.04 4.67 12.47
CA ARG A 138 10.36 5.77 11.76
C ARG A 138 11.07 7.10 12.02
N ARG A 139 11.37 7.42 13.27
CA ARG A 139 12.10 8.62 13.65
C ARG A 139 13.48 8.65 13.00
N ALA A 140 14.24 7.54 13.14
CA ALA A 140 15.59 7.46 12.61
C ALA A 140 15.65 7.62 11.08
N LEU A 141 14.64 7.09 10.34
CA LEU A 141 14.58 7.26 8.90
C LEU A 141 14.22 8.70 8.50
N VAL A 142 13.28 9.34 9.20
CA VAL A 142 12.93 10.76 8.95
C VAL A 142 14.13 11.67 9.18
N GLU A 143 14.88 11.46 10.26
CA GLU A 143 16.10 12.23 10.56
C GLU A 143 17.18 12.03 9.48
N ALA A 144 17.40 10.79 9.06
CA ALA A 144 18.38 10.47 8.02
C ALA A 144 17.99 11.07 6.65
N ALA A 145 16.73 10.99 6.27
CA ALA A 145 16.21 11.55 5.02
C ALA A 145 16.30 13.08 5.02
N ARG A 146 15.96 13.73 6.14
CA ARG A 146 16.12 15.18 6.30
C ARG A 146 17.57 15.59 6.13
N ALA A 147 18.51 14.89 6.77
CA ALA A 147 19.93 15.18 6.65
C ALA A 147 20.46 15.03 5.22
N ALA A 148 19.88 14.11 4.45
CA ALA A 148 20.23 13.87 3.04
C ALA A 148 19.47 14.79 2.04
N GLY A 149 18.48 15.57 2.49
CA GLY A 149 17.62 16.36 1.62
C GLY A 149 16.67 15.51 0.75
N THR A 150 16.40 14.27 1.16
CA THR A 150 15.51 13.32 0.48
C THR A 150 14.08 13.48 0.99
N VAL A 151 13.10 13.59 0.09
CA VAL A 151 11.68 13.56 0.47
C VAL A 151 11.22 12.12 0.71
N LEU A 152 10.64 11.85 1.87
CA LEU A 152 10.01 10.57 2.18
C LEU A 152 8.54 10.57 1.74
N VAL A 153 8.17 9.67 0.86
CA VAL A 153 6.77 9.35 0.54
C VAL A 153 6.39 8.12 1.35
N ALA A 154 5.66 8.34 2.44
CA ALA A 154 5.19 7.31 3.35
C ALA A 154 3.77 6.86 2.96
N ASP A 155 3.65 5.66 2.45
CA ASP A 155 2.38 5.03 2.13
C ASP A 155 1.79 4.38 3.39
N GLU A 156 0.83 5.07 3.99
CA GLU A 156 0.12 4.64 5.21
C GLU A 156 -1.27 4.04 4.87
N THR A 157 -1.49 3.55 3.66
CA THR A 157 -2.79 3.00 3.24
C THR A 157 -3.25 1.77 4.04
N MET A 158 -2.32 1.09 4.69
CA MET A 158 -2.61 -0.08 5.54
C MET A 158 -2.60 0.24 7.04
N ALA A 159 -2.33 1.48 7.45
CA ALA A 159 -2.07 1.88 8.84
C ALA A 159 -3.16 1.46 9.84
N GLU A 160 -4.40 1.36 9.38
CA GLU A 160 -5.55 1.05 10.23
C GLU A 160 -5.98 -0.43 10.18
N LEU A 161 -5.20 -1.29 9.50
CA LEU A 161 -5.52 -2.71 9.33
C LEU A 161 -4.74 -3.60 10.30
N THR A 162 -4.75 -3.25 11.58
CA THR A 162 -4.34 -4.13 12.68
C THR A 162 -5.35 -5.26 12.82
N LEU A 163 -4.92 -6.50 12.72
CA LEU A 163 -5.81 -7.67 12.79
C LEU A 163 -5.71 -8.37 14.15
N ASP A 164 -4.55 -8.35 14.81
CA ASP A 164 -4.32 -9.04 16.08
C ASP A 164 -4.03 -8.05 17.21
N GLY A 165 -4.73 -8.24 18.33
CA GLY A 165 -4.53 -7.46 19.55
C GLY A 165 -5.03 -6.02 19.45
N GLU A 166 -4.58 -5.18 20.37
CA GLU A 166 -4.80 -3.74 20.34
C GLU A 166 -3.96 -3.07 19.26
N GLU A 167 -4.39 -1.89 18.82
CA GLU A 167 -3.58 -1.08 17.92
C GLU A 167 -2.19 -0.84 18.55
N PRO A 168 -1.11 -1.07 17.82
CA PRO A 168 0.24 -1.06 18.41
C PRO A 168 0.72 0.34 18.84
N GLY A 169 -0.14 1.35 18.80
CA GLY A 169 0.18 2.72 19.22
C GLY A 169 1.27 3.41 18.39
N VAL A 170 1.57 2.86 17.20
CA VAL A 170 2.59 3.39 16.31
C VAL A 170 2.09 4.67 15.66
N ARG A 171 2.90 5.73 15.74
CA ARG A 171 2.54 7.03 15.21
C ARG A 171 2.79 7.15 13.71
N PRO A 172 1.99 7.93 12.96
CA PRO A 172 2.28 8.25 11.57
C PRO A 172 3.71 8.79 11.37
N MET A 173 4.32 8.53 10.22
CA MET A 173 5.67 9.02 9.91
C MET A 173 5.80 10.53 10.10
N ALA A 174 4.74 11.27 9.76
CA ALA A 174 4.68 12.72 9.90
C ALA A 174 4.77 13.23 11.35
N ALA A 175 4.53 12.39 12.37
CA ALA A 175 4.71 12.76 13.78
C ALA A 175 6.17 13.02 14.16
N PHE A 176 7.10 12.50 13.37
CA PHE A 176 8.55 12.68 13.57
C PHE A 176 9.16 13.78 12.69
N ASP A 177 8.35 14.36 11.80
CA ASP A 177 8.79 15.37 10.83
C ASP A 177 8.64 16.79 11.38
N ARG A 178 9.76 17.52 11.42
CA ARG A 178 9.82 18.93 11.83
C ARG A 178 10.11 19.89 10.68
N GLY A 179 10.36 19.36 9.47
CA GLY A 179 10.89 20.16 8.36
C GLY A 179 10.20 19.99 7.02
N GLY A 180 9.09 19.26 6.95
CA GLY A 180 8.39 18.99 5.68
C GLY A 180 9.09 17.94 4.80
N THR A 181 9.86 17.06 5.44
CA THR A 181 10.55 15.95 4.79
C THR A 181 9.58 14.84 4.38
N VAL A 182 8.48 14.67 5.14
CA VAL A 182 7.52 13.57 4.97
C VAL A 182 6.30 14.02 4.18
N MET A 183 6.01 13.31 3.12
CA MET A 183 4.75 13.32 2.41
C MET A 183 4.01 12.01 2.71
N THR A 184 2.89 12.10 3.41
CA THR A 184 2.09 10.92 3.75
C THR A 184 1.03 10.68 2.70
N VAL A 185 0.86 9.42 2.30
CA VAL A 185 -0.21 8.96 1.39
C VAL A 185 -1.20 8.12 2.18
N GLY A 186 -2.47 8.45 2.07
CA GLY A 186 -3.56 7.69 2.66
C GLY A 186 -4.65 7.34 1.64
N SER A 187 -5.56 6.44 2.01
CA SER A 187 -6.65 6.02 1.12
C SER A 187 -7.83 5.41 1.86
N ALA A 188 -9.04 5.67 1.39
CA ALA A 188 -10.26 4.98 1.82
C ALA A 188 -10.39 3.55 1.29
N SER A 189 -9.57 3.18 0.29
CA SER A 189 -9.71 1.92 -0.45
C SER A 189 -9.57 0.66 0.41
N LYS A 190 -8.74 0.70 1.44
CA LYS A 190 -8.44 -0.46 2.29
C LYS A 190 -9.31 -0.49 3.53
N ALA A 191 -9.59 0.66 4.12
CA ALA A 191 -10.47 0.78 5.28
C ALA A 191 -11.94 0.53 4.92
N VAL A 192 -12.40 1.04 3.77
CA VAL A 192 -13.81 0.99 3.36
C VAL A 192 -13.98 0.12 2.11
N TRP A 193 -13.73 0.68 0.95
CA TRP A 193 -13.92 -0.02 -0.33
C TRP A 193 -13.06 0.56 -1.44
N ALA A 194 -12.39 -0.30 -2.20
CA ALA A 194 -11.49 0.09 -3.28
C ALA A 194 -12.19 0.86 -4.42
N GLY A 195 -13.48 0.62 -4.62
CA GLY A 195 -14.28 1.29 -5.65
C GLY A 195 -14.52 2.77 -5.43
N LEU A 196 -14.39 3.29 -4.19
CA LEU A 196 -14.50 4.72 -3.90
C LEU A 196 -13.42 5.58 -4.58
N ARG A 197 -12.29 5.00 -4.91
CA ARG A 197 -11.17 5.69 -5.58
C ARG A 197 -10.74 6.99 -4.91
N ILE A 198 -10.92 7.15 -3.60
CA ILE A 198 -10.47 8.31 -2.82
C ILE A 198 -9.20 7.96 -2.04
N GLY A 199 -8.17 8.78 -2.27
CA GLY A 199 -6.94 8.83 -1.49
C GLY A 199 -6.58 10.29 -1.21
N TRP A 200 -5.46 10.52 -0.56
CA TRP A 200 -4.97 11.85 -0.26
C TRP A 200 -3.46 11.88 -0.08
N VAL A 201 -2.91 13.07 -0.25
CA VAL A 201 -1.57 13.44 0.21
C VAL A 201 -1.73 14.37 1.41
N ARG A 202 -0.93 14.14 2.45
CA ARG A 202 -0.65 15.09 3.51
C ARG A 202 0.80 15.56 3.40
N SER A 203 1.00 16.88 3.34
CA SER A 203 2.34 17.47 3.33
C SER A 203 2.30 18.91 3.84
N THR A 204 3.34 19.70 3.63
CA THR A 204 3.28 21.14 3.93
C THR A 204 2.33 21.87 2.96
N PRO A 205 1.72 23.00 3.37
CA PRO A 205 0.83 23.76 2.49
C PRO A 205 1.48 24.16 1.17
N ASP A 206 2.78 24.50 1.18
CA ASP A 206 3.54 24.82 -0.03
C ASP A 206 3.65 23.66 -1.01
N VAL A 207 3.95 22.48 -0.51
CA VAL A 207 4.02 21.25 -1.33
C VAL A 207 2.63 20.94 -1.89
N VAL A 208 1.59 21.02 -1.07
CA VAL A 208 0.19 20.78 -1.50
C VAL A 208 -0.20 21.74 -2.61
N ARG A 209 0.06 23.06 -2.47
CA ARG A 209 -0.24 24.03 -3.53
C ARG A 209 0.45 23.68 -4.87
N ARG A 210 1.70 23.25 -4.82
CA ARG A 210 2.46 22.84 -6.03
C ARG A 210 1.90 21.57 -6.66
N LEU A 211 1.46 20.59 -5.85
CA LEU A 211 0.82 19.37 -6.33
C LEU A 211 -0.54 19.69 -6.97
N VAL A 212 -1.35 20.54 -6.34
CA VAL A 212 -2.63 21.01 -6.89
C VAL A 212 -2.44 21.66 -8.25
N SER A 213 -1.45 22.55 -8.39
CA SER A 213 -1.15 23.20 -9.67
C SER A 213 -0.75 22.19 -10.76
N ALA A 214 0.07 21.19 -10.40
CA ALA A 214 0.47 20.12 -11.33
C ALA A 214 -0.71 19.22 -11.71
N ARG A 215 -1.67 19.03 -10.82
CA ARG A 215 -2.85 18.20 -11.04
C ARG A 215 -3.82 18.77 -12.08
N ALA A 216 -3.87 20.08 -12.24
CA ALA A 216 -4.73 20.74 -13.22
C ALA A 216 -4.53 20.21 -14.68
N TYR A 217 -3.35 19.63 -14.96
CA TYR A 217 -3.05 19.02 -16.25
C TYR A 217 -3.26 17.51 -16.31
N LEU A 218 -3.76 16.88 -15.22
CA LEU A 218 -3.91 15.43 -15.11
C LEU A 218 -5.37 14.98 -15.08
N ASP A 219 -6.13 15.45 -14.10
CA ASP A 219 -7.48 14.97 -13.85
C ASP A 219 -8.44 16.01 -13.25
N LEU A 220 -8.02 17.27 -13.12
CA LEU A 220 -8.77 18.42 -12.58
C LEU A 220 -9.28 18.23 -11.14
N GLY A 221 -9.42 17.00 -10.67
CA GLY A 221 -9.95 16.70 -9.33
C GLY A 221 -10.48 15.28 -9.20
N SER A 222 -10.83 14.87 -8.00
CA SER A 222 -11.50 13.59 -7.74
C SER A 222 -13.03 13.76 -7.80
N PRO A 223 -13.81 12.70 -8.14
CA PRO A 223 -15.26 12.76 -8.22
C PRO A 223 -15.89 13.29 -6.94
N VAL A 224 -16.81 14.26 -7.06
CA VAL A 224 -17.45 14.95 -5.94
C VAL A 224 -18.27 13.99 -5.08
N VAL A 225 -19.03 13.09 -5.69
CA VAL A 225 -19.91 12.14 -4.99
C VAL A 225 -19.10 11.22 -4.09
N ASP A 226 -17.99 10.67 -4.61
CA ASP A 226 -17.11 9.78 -3.83
C ASP A 226 -16.43 10.53 -2.67
N GLN A 227 -16.07 11.80 -2.89
CA GLN A 227 -15.53 12.66 -1.83
C GLN A 227 -16.56 12.91 -0.73
N LEU A 228 -17.81 13.19 -1.08
CA LEU A 228 -18.90 13.38 -0.11
C LEU A 228 -19.18 12.08 0.67
N ALA A 229 -19.15 10.93 -0.01
CA ALA A 229 -19.31 9.64 0.64
C ALA A 229 -18.23 9.37 1.69
N VAL A 230 -16.96 9.65 1.37
CA VAL A 230 -15.84 9.48 2.32
C VAL A 230 -15.92 10.52 3.45
N ALA A 231 -16.25 11.78 3.16
CA ALA A 231 -16.43 12.81 4.18
C ALA A 231 -17.53 12.44 5.17
N TRP A 232 -18.66 11.94 4.68
CA TRP A 232 -19.77 11.49 5.53
C TRP A 232 -19.35 10.34 6.45
N LEU A 233 -18.62 9.35 5.93
CA LEU A 233 -18.09 8.24 6.72
C LEU A 233 -17.13 8.72 7.82
N LEU A 234 -16.21 9.64 7.49
CA LEU A 234 -15.20 10.16 8.43
C LEU A 234 -15.78 11.04 9.52
N ARG A 235 -16.85 11.80 9.24
CA ARG A 235 -17.50 12.71 10.19
C ARG A 235 -18.46 12.01 11.15
N GLY A 236 -18.93 10.82 10.79
CA GLY A 236 -19.78 9.96 11.62
C GLY A 236 -19.02 8.70 12.04
N ASP A 237 -19.80 7.74 12.57
CA ASP A 237 -19.24 6.45 12.99
C ASP A 237 -19.01 5.46 11.84
N GLY A 238 -19.36 5.84 10.62
CA GLY A 238 -19.35 4.96 9.45
C GLY A 238 -17.97 4.44 9.08
N TRP A 239 -16.93 5.25 9.29
CA TRP A 239 -15.56 4.83 9.04
C TRP A 239 -15.12 3.74 10.03
N GLU A 240 -15.35 3.94 11.32
CA GLU A 240 -14.97 2.97 12.34
C GLU A 240 -15.77 1.66 12.22
N GLN A 241 -17.06 1.74 11.89
CA GLN A 241 -17.89 0.56 11.62
C GLN A 241 -17.40 -0.23 10.40
N ALA A 242 -17.07 0.46 9.31
CA ALA A 242 -16.53 -0.18 8.11
C ALA A 242 -15.16 -0.83 8.40
N LEU A 243 -14.31 -0.15 9.15
CA LEU A 243 -12.99 -0.62 9.53
C LEU A 243 -13.08 -1.84 10.46
N ALA A 244 -13.95 -1.82 11.46
CA ALA A 244 -14.19 -2.95 12.36
C ALA A 244 -14.64 -4.20 11.57
N THR A 245 -15.60 -4.04 10.67
CA THR A 245 -16.08 -5.11 9.79
C THR A 245 -14.95 -5.65 8.89
N ARG A 246 -14.13 -4.75 8.33
CA ARG A 246 -13.00 -5.10 7.49
C ARG A 246 -11.95 -5.90 8.25
N ARG A 247 -11.62 -5.47 9.46
CA ARG A 247 -10.62 -6.14 10.33
C ARG A 247 -11.04 -7.56 10.68
N VAL A 248 -12.31 -7.77 11.07
CA VAL A 248 -12.85 -9.10 11.37
C VAL A 248 -12.72 -10.02 10.16
N ARG A 249 -13.24 -9.58 9.01
CA ARG A 249 -13.19 -10.37 7.77
C ARG A 249 -11.76 -10.65 7.30
N ALA A 250 -10.87 -9.66 7.35
CA ALA A 250 -9.49 -9.85 6.94
C ALA A 250 -8.73 -10.83 7.85
N ARG A 251 -9.02 -10.82 9.16
CA ARG A 251 -8.47 -11.80 10.11
C ARG A 251 -8.94 -13.22 9.76
N GLU A 252 -10.24 -13.42 9.57
CA GLU A 252 -10.80 -14.72 9.16
C GLU A 252 -10.13 -15.22 7.87
N CYS A 253 -10.08 -14.40 6.82
CA CYS A 253 -9.45 -14.76 5.56
C CYS A 253 -7.95 -15.08 5.70
N ARG A 254 -7.22 -14.34 6.55
CA ARG A 254 -5.80 -14.58 6.83
C ARG A 254 -5.59 -15.93 7.50
N ASP A 255 -6.38 -16.20 8.55
CA ASP A 255 -6.24 -17.41 9.37
C ASP A 255 -6.63 -18.66 8.57
N ASP A 256 -7.70 -18.58 7.78
CA ASP A 256 -8.10 -19.64 6.85
C ASP A 256 -7.03 -19.91 5.78
N LEU A 257 -6.47 -18.86 5.19
CA LEU A 257 -5.39 -19.01 4.22
C LEU A 257 -4.15 -19.64 4.85
N ALA A 258 -3.76 -19.20 6.05
CA ALA A 258 -2.60 -19.75 6.76
C ALA A 258 -2.81 -21.24 7.10
N ALA A 259 -4.00 -21.63 7.53
CA ALA A 259 -4.36 -23.01 7.80
C ALA A 259 -4.32 -23.85 6.51
N ALA A 260 -4.92 -23.35 5.43
CA ALA A 260 -4.95 -24.02 4.14
C ALA A 260 -3.55 -24.24 3.55
N LEU A 261 -2.67 -23.24 3.60
CA LEU A 261 -1.30 -23.37 3.12
C LEU A 261 -0.53 -24.41 3.93
N ARG A 262 -0.62 -24.39 5.27
CA ARG A 262 0.05 -25.40 6.13
C ARG A 262 -0.45 -26.82 5.87
N GLN A 263 -1.72 -26.96 5.55
CA GLN A 263 -2.33 -28.28 5.26
C GLN A 263 -1.94 -28.83 3.90
N HIS A 264 -1.95 -27.98 2.85
CA HIS A 264 -1.81 -28.42 1.47
C HIS A 264 -0.40 -28.26 0.89
N ILE A 265 0.41 -27.34 1.46
CA ILE A 265 1.78 -27.05 0.99
C ILE A 265 2.69 -26.80 2.22
N PRO A 266 2.89 -27.82 3.07
CA PRO A 266 3.65 -27.67 4.31
C PRO A 266 5.14 -27.31 4.11
N GLU A 267 5.68 -27.51 2.91
CA GLU A 267 7.04 -27.13 2.52
C GLU A 267 7.22 -25.64 2.23
N TRP A 268 6.14 -24.89 2.09
CA TRP A 268 6.23 -23.45 1.92
C TRP A 268 6.37 -22.72 3.26
N ASP A 269 7.26 -21.73 3.29
CA ASP A 269 7.53 -20.96 4.51
C ASP A 269 6.92 -19.56 4.44
N PHE A 270 6.27 -19.16 5.53
CA PHE A 270 5.68 -17.83 5.66
C PHE A 270 5.47 -17.45 7.12
N THR A 271 5.54 -16.16 7.39
CA THR A 271 5.12 -15.59 8.67
C THR A 271 3.71 -15.03 8.53
N VAL A 272 2.82 -15.37 9.47
CA VAL A 272 1.46 -14.81 9.51
C VAL A 272 1.54 -13.36 9.99
N PRO A 273 1.15 -12.38 9.16
CA PRO A 273 1.26 -10.97 9.53
C PRO A 273 0.17 -10.60 10.55
N ARG A 274 0.50 -9.67 11.46
CA ARG A 274 -0.45 -9.15 12.46
C ARG A 274 -1.44 -8.14 11.90
N GLY A 275 -1.34 -7.80 10.62
CA GLY A 275 -2.17 -6.80 9.95
C GLY A 275 -1.96 -6.78 8.44
N GLY A 276 -2.60 -5.83 7.78
CA GLY A 276 -2.55 -5.70 6.34
C GLY A 276 -3.49 -6.65 5.60
N MET A 277 -3.14 -7.04 4.37
CA MET A 277 -4.00 -7.83 3.48
C MET A 277 -3.24 -8.86 2.65
N THR A 278 -1.95 -9.08 2.91
CA THR A 278 -1.10 -9.94 2.06
C THR A 278 -0.19 -10.81 2.90
N MET A 279 0.08 -12.01 2.42
CA MET A 279 1.05 -12.95 2.96
C MET A 279 2.19 -13.12 1.95
N TRP A 280 3.43 -12.98 2.42
CA TRP A 280 4.63 -13.18 1.63
C TRP A 280 5.15 -14.59 1.86
N VAL A 281 5.12 -15.41 0.84
CA VAL A 281 5.31 -16.85 0.96
C VAL A 281 6.53 -17.27 0.16
N ARG A 282 7.47 -17.93 0.82
CA ARG A 282 8.64 -18.54 0.19
C ARG A 282 8.25 -19.92 -0.35
N THR A 283 8.50 -20.15 -1.63
CA THR A 283 8.16 -21.40 -2.34
C THR A 283 9.26 -22.48 -2.28
N GLY A 284 10.26 -22.28 -1.41
CA GLY A 284 11.41 -23.18 -1.31
C GLY A 284 12.30 -23.08 -2.56
N GLU A 285 12.60 -24.23 -3.15
CA GLU A 285 13.43 -24.33 -4.37
C GLU A 285 12.62 -24.17 -5.66
N VAL A 286 11.29 -24.08 -5.55
CA VAL A 286 10.41 -23.95 -6.72
C VAL A 286 10.31 -22.50 -7.14
N SER A 287 10.44 -22.24 -8.45
CA SER A 287 10.32 -20.88 -9.01
C SER A 287 8.93 -20.33 -8.81
N GLY A 288 8.81 -19.20 -8.08
CA GLY A 288 7.55 -18.48 -7.88
C GLY A 288 6.94 -17.96 -9.17
N SER A 289 7.74 -17.57 -10.15
CA SER A 289 7.26 -17.19 -11.47
C SER A 289 6.62 -18.34 -12.22
N ARG A 290 7.23 -19.53 -12.19
CA ARG A 290 6.66 -20.73 -12.81
C ARG A 290 5.41 -21.21 -12.07
N VAL A 291 5.41 -21.15 -10.73
CA VAL A 291 4.20 -21.44 -9.93
C VAL A 291 3.06 -20.50 -10.26
N ALA A 292 3.31 -19.19 -10.41
CA ALA A 292 2.29 -18.21 -10.77
C ALA A 292 1.67 -18.53 -12.15
N VAL A 293 2.49 -18.89 -13.14
CA VAL A 293 2.02 -19.28 -14.49
C VAL A 293 1.23 -20.59 -14.46
N ALA A 294 1.76 -21.60 -13.75
CA ALA A 294 1.06 -22.88 -13.60
C ALA A 294 -0.26 -22.74 -12.84
N GLY A 295 -0.26 -21.93 -11.77
CA GLY A 295 -1.46 -21.64 -10.99
C GLY A 295 -2.54 -20.96 -11.81
N GLU A 296 -2.19 -19.99 -12.67
CA GLU A 296 -3.18 -19.34 -13.54
C GLU A 296 -3.87 -20.33 -14.48
N ARG A 297 -3.14 -21.31 -15.02
CA ARG A 297 -3.71 -22.40 -15.82
C ARG A 297 -4.63 -23.33 -15.02
N LEU A 298 -4.35 -23.48 -13.72
CA LEU A 298 -5.18 -24.24 -12.78
C LEU A 298 -6.26 -23.40 -12.10
N GLY A 299 -6.49 -22.16 -12.57
CA GLY A 299 -7.57 -21.29 -12.10
C GLY A 299 -7.27 -20.58 -10.77
N VAL A 300 -6.01 -20.45 -10.37
CA VAL A 300 -5.60 -19.61 -9.24
C VAL A 300 -4.54 -18.61 -9.67
N ARG A 301 -4.77 -17.32 -9.44
CA ARG A 301 -3.84 -16.25 -9.81
C ARG A 301 -3.19 -15.66 -8.57
N VAL A 302 -1.85 -15.73 -8.51
CA VAL A 302 -1.02 -15.08 -7.51
C VAL A 302 0.13 -14.34 -8.18
N PRO A 303 0.48 -13.13 -7.73
CA PRO A 303 1.67 -12.43 -8.24
C PRO A 303 2.95 -13.12 -7.78
N SER A 304 3.88 -13.33 -8.72
CA SER A 304 5.23 -13.84 -8.43
C SER A 304 6.11 -12.80 -7.73
N GLY A 305 7.09 -13.28 -6.98
CA GLY A 305 8.01 -12.45 -6.21
C GLY A 305 8.80 -11.42 -7.01
N PRO A 306 9.32 -11.72 -8.21
CA PRO A 306 10.06 -10.75 -9.02
C PRO A 306 9.30 -9.46 -9.35
N ARG A 307 7.97 -9.47 -9.34
CA ARG A 307 7.16 -8.25 -9.51
C ARG A 307 7.33 -7.24 -8.38
N PHE A 308 7.74 -7.69 -7.20
CA PHE A 308 7.94 -6.88 -5.99
C PHE A 308 9.40 -6.51 -5.78
N GLY A 309 10.30 -6.98 -6.65
CA GLY A 309 11.73 -6.72 -6.61
C GLY A 309 12.19 -5.70 -7.65
N VAL A 310 13.39 -5.18 -7.39
CA VAL A 310 14.17 -4.48 -8.41
C VAL A 310 15.08 -5.53 -9.06
N ASP A 311 15.20 -5.51 -10.39
CA ASP A 311 16.08 -6.37 -11.18
C ASP A 311 15.84 -7.90 -10.99
N GLY A 312 14.59 -8.33 -10.84
CA GLY A 312 14.20 -9.74 -10.84
C GLY A 312 14.48 -10.50 -9.53
N ALA A 313 14.73 -9.80 -8.44
CA ALA A 313 14.89 -10.42 -7.12
C ALA A 313 13.60 -11.15 -6.68
N PHE A 314 13.74 -12.06 -5.69
CA PHE A 314 12.62 -12.79 -5.06
C PHE A 314 11.98 -13.89 -5.91
N GLU A 315 12.75 -14.56 -6.77
CA GLU A 315 12.23 -15.65 -7.62
C GLU A 315 11.62 -16.82 -6.81
N SER A 316 12.09 -17.06 -5.59
CA SER A 316 11.55 -18.10 -4.69
C SER A 316 10.38 -17.61 -3.83
N PHE A 317 9.62 -16.62 -4.29
CA PHE A 317 8.49 -16.07 -3.53
C PHE A 317 7.24 -15.88 -4.38
N VAL A 318 6.10 -15.93 -3.71
CA VAL A 318 4.80 -15.46 -4.21
C VAL A 318 4.12 -14.59 -3.17
N ARG A 319 3.33 -13.60 -3.60
CA ARG A 319 2.46 -12.84 -2.71
C ARG A 319 1.05 -13.39 -2.79
N ILE A 320 0.45 -13.79 -1.67
CA ILE A 320 -0.92 -14.27 -1.61
C ILE A 320 -1.75 -13.28 -0.81
N PRO A 321 -2.74 -12.59 -1.41
CA PRO A 321 -3.66 -11.74 -0.66
C PRO A 321 -4.68 -12.62 0.09
N PHE A 322 -4.98 -12.28 1.33
CA PHE A 322 -6.03 -12.97 2.09
C PHE A 322 -7.37 -12.25 1.93
N THR A 323 -8.00 -12.46 0.79
CA THR A 323 -9.28 -11.83 0.40
C THR A 323 -10.45 -12.81 0.35
N VAL A 324 -10.16 -14.10 0.46
CA VAL A 324 -11.13 -15.19 0.46
C VAL A 324 -10.99 -16.03 1.73
N SER A 325 -12.07 -16.65 2.18
CA SER A 325 -12.14 -17.41 3.43
C SER A 325 -12.68 -18.83 3.20
N GLY A 326 -12.53 -19.68 4.21
CA GLY A 326 -13.11 -21.02 4.27
C GLY A 326 -12.78 -21.90 3.06
N PRO A 327 -13.79 -22.55 2.48
CA PRO A 327 -13.58 -23.50 1.36
C PRO A 327 -12.83 -22.91 0.17
N THR A 328 -13.00 -21.63 -0.11
CA THR A 328 -12.30 -20.95 -1.23
C THR A 328 -10.80 -20.81 -0.96
N ALA A 329 -10.38 -20.56 0.28
CA ALA A 329 -8.97 -20.52 0.64
C ALA A 329 -8.31 -21.91 0.52
N HIS A 330 -9.00 -22.96 0.95
CA HIS A 330 -8.54 -24.36 0.80
C HIS A 330 -8.43 -24.78 -0.67
N GLU A 331 -9.42 -24.44 -1.48
CA GLU A 331 -9.40 -24.71 -2.93
C GLU A 331 -8.22 -24.00 -3.61
N ALA A 332 -7.99 -22.73 -3.28
CA ALA A 332 -6.86 -21.97 -3.81
C ALA A 332 -5.51 -22.60 -3.39
N ALA A 333 -5.37 -23.02 -2.13
CA ALA A 333 -4.16 -23.71 -1.66
C ALA A 333 -3.96 -25.07 -2.35
N THR A 334 -5.02 -25.86 -2.55
CA THR A 334 -4.96 -27.14 -3.29
C THR A 334 -4.47 -26.93 -4.72
N ARG A 335 -4.98 -25.91 -5.42
CA ARG A 335 -4.56 -25.59 -6.79
C ARG A 335 -3.11 -25.08 -6.83
N LEU A 336 -2.68 -24.30 -5.84
CA LEU A 336 -1.28 -23.88 -5.71
C LEU A 336 -0.35 -25.05 -5.44
N ALA A 337 -0.76 -26.05 -4.62
CA ALA A 337 -0.03 -27.27 -4.40
C ALA A 337 0.17 -28.06 -5.70
N ALA A 338 -0.90 -28.22 -6.49
CA ALA A 338 -0.83 -28.86 -7.80
C ALA A 338 0.10 -28.09 -8.76
N ALA A 339 0.03 -26.77 -8.77
CA ALA A 339 0.93 -25.92 -9.56
C ALA A 339 2.41 -26.12 -9.16
N ALA A 340 2.69 -26.13 -7.86
CA ALA A 340 4.04 -26.37 -7.34
C ALA A 340 4.58 -27.75 -7.72
N ALA A 341 3.76 -28.80 -7.62
CA ALA A 341 4.11 -30.17 -8.00
C ALA A 341 4.44 -30.29 -9.50
N VAL A 342 3.64 -29.65 -10.37
CA VAL A 342 3.91 -29.61 -11.82
C VAL A 342 5.24 -28.91 -12.11
N VAL A 343 5.52 -27.79 -11.47
CA VAL A 343 6.80 -27.08 -11.65
C VAL A 343 7.98 -27.89 -11.14
N ALA A 344 7.84 -28.55 -9.99
CA ALA A 344 8.88 -29.39 -9.40
C ALA A 344 9.23 -30.60 -10.28
N SER A 345 8.24 -31.21 -10.96
CA SER A 345 8.45 -32.33 -11.90
C SER A 345 8.99 -31.89 -13.27
N GLY A 346 9.18 -30.60 -13.52
CA GLY A 346 9.61 -30.08 -14.83
C GLY A 346 8.52 -30.07 -15.90
N GLY A 347 7.26 -30.38 -15.52
CA GLY A 347 6.11 -30.42 -16.42
C GLY A 347 5.52 -29.05 -16.76
N ALA A 348 4.61 -29.05 -17.74
CA ALA A 348 3.66 -27.99 -17.98
C ALA A 348 2.26 -28.48 -17.56
N PRO A 349 1.42 -27.68 -16.89
CA PRO A 349 0.08 -28.10 -16.52
C PRO A 349 -0.81 -28.29 -17.75
N ASP A 350 -1.64 -29.33 -17.76
CA ASP A 350 -2.72 -29.51 -18.72
C ASP A 350 -3.78 -28.39 -18.60
N GLU A 351 -4.56 -28.15 -19.66
CA GLU A 351 -5.40 -26.96 -19.83
C GLU A 351 -6.46 -26.73 -18.74
N ALA A 352 -6.73 -25.49 -18.55
CA ALA A 352 -7.57 -24.72 -17.65
C ALA A 352 -8.87 -25.33 -17.09
N ALA A 353 -8.98 -25.36 -15.77
CA ALA A 353 -10.26 -25.29 -15.06
C ALA A 353 -10.72 -23.81 -14.96
N SER A 354 -12.01 -23.55 -15.12
CA SER A 354 -12.65 -22.22 -15.04
C SER A 354 -12.31 -21.50 -13.73
N GLY A 355 -11.83 -20.26 -13.86
CA GLY A 355 -10.99 -19.59 -12.88
C GLY A 355 -11.58 -19.15 -11.56
N LEU A 356 -10.79 -19.32 -10.54
CA LEU A 356 -10.85 -18.63 -9.25
C LEU A 356 -9.81 -17.52 -9.26
N PHE A 357 -10.21 -16.26 -9.00
CA PHE A 357 -9.27 -15.15 -8.88
C PHE A 357 -8.98 -14.86 -7.41
N VAL A 358 -7.74 -15.07 -6.99
CA VAL A 358 -7.20 -14.55 -5.74
C VAL A 358 -6.35 -13.34 -6.10
N ALA A 359 -6.97 -12.14 -6.11
CA ALA A 359 -6.29 -10.89 -6.45
C ALA A 359 -6.00 -10.05 -5.20
#